data_2b3dcfc724acfa883962daff45a92122
#
_entry.id   2b3dcfc724acfa883962daff45a92122
#
_cell.length_a   1.000
_cell.length_b   1.000
_cell.length_c   1.000
_cell.angle_alpha   90.00
_cell.angle_beta   90.00
_cell.angle_gamma   90.00
#
_symmetry.space_group_name_H-M   'P 1'
#
loop_
_entity.id
_entity.type
_entity.pdbx_description
1 polymer ?
#
loop_
_entity_poly.entity_id
_entity_poly.type
_entity_poly.pdbx_seq_one_letter_code
_entity_poly.pdbx_strand_id
1 'polypeptide(L)'
;MGKKILRVYLAKNDTPYSAAYAKLELPASPWELWDAMEKVRLQTDDILYMEIEDYYAFEYLSPHLDGLDISLNELNDLAAQLAALDEVQEIAFEGMFSIEVQRKVNANGGVITLQDLRDLAVSAKTDCYHVVDAADDAQLGRFYAENDFIPELDGVSDAVFKMLDFAGIGRMMRHGENGVFVGSLYVLQDGELTTAPPCAKDLPEKPGYLFRLTLGLHPDIGDARTVTLDLPTAEAELLDAQEQLGVEGWEGVTVIDYDGIIPYAAEFTDLPMELEELNAFTKAARDIPRSEVPKLKALLEQFEVQDIETAMLLTEHLADYILTPNLSSPQEAALDQLCFIMDREEAVRLIPYVNLFNYGETVIHADNAALTSYGLLHRADYEPMLSPIQQKQEKEMTMQ
;
A
#
# COMPACT_ATOMS: atom_id res chain seq x y z
N MET A 1 5.27 7.60 7.38
CA MET A 1 4.58 6.81 6.32
C MET A 1 4.66 7.56 5.00
N GLY A 2 5.03 6.89 3.92
CA GLY A 2 5.13 7.50 2.58
C GLY A 2 3.76 7.89 2.01
N LYS A 3 3.78 8.73 0.95
CA LYS A 3 2.58 9.14 0.21
C LYS A 3 1.90 7.91 -0.41
N LYS A 4 0.60 7.72 -0.14
CA LYS A 4 -0.20 6.67 -0.78
C LYS A 4 -0.83 7.21 -2.07
N ILE A 5 -0.86 6.38 -3.09
CA ILE A 5 -1.22 6.73 -4.48
C ILE A 5 -2.51 6.05 -4.91
N LEU A 6 -2.68 4.78 -4.54
CA LEU A 6 -3.82 3.96 -4.91
C LEU A 6 -4.29 3.14 -3.70
N ARG A 7 -5.58 2.82 -3.66
CA ARG A 7 -6.11 1.76 -2.79
C ARG A 7 -6.68 0.66 -3.64
N VAL A 8 -6.30 -0.58 -3.37
CA VAL A 8 -6.80 -1.75 -4.08
C VAL A 8 -7.59 -2.66 -3.15
N TYR A 9 -8.66 -3.22 -3.70
CA TYR A 9 -9.39 -4.34 -3.13
C TYR A 9 -8.88 -5.61 -3.79
N LEU A 10 -8.51 -6.59 -2.98
CA LEU A 10 -7.99 -7.89 -3.40
C LEU A 10 -8.92 -8.97 -2.88
N ALA A 11 -9.31 -9.91 -3.72
CA ALA A 11 -10.18 -11.01 -3.34
C ALA A 11 -9.85 -12.29 -4.12
N LYS A 12 -10.45 -13.38 -3.66
CA LYS A 12 -10.35 -14.68 -4.31
C LYS A 12 -11.37 -14.79 -5.44
N ASN A 13 -10.89 -15.11 -6.64
CA ASN A 13 -11.71 -15.24 -7.84
C ASN A 13 -12.51 -13.97 -8.18
N ASP A 14 -13.34 -14.06 -9.21
CA ASP A 14 -14.12 -12.97 -9.78
C ASP A 14 -15.33 -12.57 -8.91
N THR A 15 -15.16 -12.60 -7.59
CA THR A 15 -16.24 -12.26 -6.65
C THR A 15 -15.88 -11.02 -5.85
N PRO A 16 -16.43 -9.85 -6.19
CA PRO A 16 -16.22 -8.61 -5.43
C PRO A 16 -16.79 -8.64 -4.00
N TYR A 17 -17.39 -9.77 -3.61
CA TYR A 17 -17.97 -10.00 -2.28
C TYR A 17 -17.37 -11.25 -1.61
N SER A 18 -16.14 -11.60 -1.93
CA SER A 18 -15.46 -12.68 -1.22
C SER A 18 -15.32 -12.34 0.27
N ALA A 19 -15.62 -13.29 1.12
CA ALA A 19 -15.37 -13.15 2.56
C ALA A 19 -13.86 -13.15 2.90
N ALA A 20 -13.03 -13.71 2.01
CA ALA A 20 -11.57 -13.64 2.08
C ALA A 20 -11.07 -12.52 1.15
N TYR A 21 -10.80 -11.37 1.71
CA TYR A 21 -10.35 -10.19 0.98
C TYR A 21 -9.30 -9.41 1.78
N ALA A 22 -8.61 -8.53 1.07
CA ALA A 22 -7.75 -7.52 1.67
C ALA A 22 -7.95 -6.17 0.98
N LYS A 23 -7.80 -5.08 1.75
CA LYS A 23 -7.63 -3.74 1.21
C LYS A 23 -6.19 -3.33 1.43
N LEU A 24 -5.55 -2.81 0.40
CA LEU A 24 -4.14 -2.50 0.43
C LEU A 24 -3.89 -1.11 -0.14
N GLU A 25 -3.16 -0.30 0.61
CA GLU A 25 -2.72 1.02 0.20
C GLU A 25 -1.39 0.93 -0.54
N LEU A 26 -1.33 1.40 -1.79
CA LEU A 26 -0.11 1.39 -2.59
C LEU A 26 0.56 2.79 -2.64
N PRO A 27 1.89 2.87 -2.63
CA PRO A 27 2.82 1.75 -2.57
C PRO A 27 2.80 1.04 -1.23
N ALA A 28 2.92 -0.28 -1.31
CA ALA A 28 2.98 -1.18 -0.17
C ALA A 28 4.38 -1.79 -0.03
N SER A 29 4.78 -2.04 1.21
CA SER A 29 6.03 -2.73 1.51
C SER A 29 5.96 -4.21 1.13
N PRO A 30 7.09 -4.92 1.01
CA PRO A 30 7.08 -6.34 0.73
C PRO A 30 6.24 -7.17 1.71
N TRP A 31 6.29 -6.87 3.02
CA TRP A 31 5.48 -7.60 3.99
C TRP A 31 3.99 -7.22 3.95
N GLU A 32 3.63 -5.96 3.65
CA GLU A 32 2.24 -5.55 3.42
C GLU A 32 1.63 -6.29 2.23
N LEU A 33 2.39 -6.46 1.13
CA LEU A 33 1.96 -7.27 -0.03
C LEU A 33 1.68 -8.72 0.37
N TRP A 34 2.60 -9.35 1.12
CA TRP A 34 2.43 -10.72 1.56
C TRP A 34 1.32 -10.90 2.58
N ASP A 35 1.11 -9.94 3.48
CA ASP A 35 0.00 -9.94 4.44
C ASP A 35 -1.36 -9.88 3.72
N ALA A 36 -1.47 -9.03 2.71
CA ALA A 36 -2.67 -8.97 1.89
C ALA A 36 -2.96 -10.32 1.21
N MET A 37 -1.93 -10.99 0.69
CA MET A 37 -2.08 -12.33 0.09
C MET A 37 -2.45 -13.40 1.14
N GLU A 38 -1.93 -13.31 2.36
CA GLU A 38 -2.30 -14.18 3.47
C GLU A 38 -3.77 -14.01 3.87
N LYS A 39 -4.33 -12.81 3.77
CA LYS A 39 -5.76 -12.52 4.00
C LYS A 39 -6.65 -13.04 2.87
N VAL A 40 -6.22 -12.91 1.62
CA VAL A 40 -6.97 -13.41 0.44
C VAL A 40 -6.96 -14.95 0.36
N ARG A 41 -5.88 -15.61 0.82
CA ARG A 41 -5.79 -17.09 0.94
C ARG A 41 -6.02 -17.84 -0.37
N LEU A 42 -5.37 -17.39 -1.46
CA LEU A 42 -5.45 -18.07 -2.75
C LEU A 42 -4.98 -19.53 -2.65
N GLN A 43 -5.75 -20.43 -3.24
CA GLN A 43 -5.37 -21.82 -3.49
C GLN A 43 -4.75 -21.93 -4.89
N THR A 44 -4.21 -23.11 -5.22
CA THR A 44 -3.46 -23.36 -6.47
C THR A 44 -4.23 -23.00 -7.75
N ASP A 45 -5.55 -23.18 -7.73
CA ASP A 45 -6.42 -22.96 -8.90
C ASP A 45 -7.20 -21.63 -8.84
N ASP A 46 -6.97 -20.83 -7.79
CA ASP A 46 -7.66 -19.56 -7.62
C ASP A 46 -6.97 -18.45 -8.42
N ILE A 47 -7.77 -17.49 -8.87
CA ILE A 47 -7.30 -16.28 -9.54
C ILE A 47 -7.42 -15.12 -8.56
N LEU A 48 -6.38 -14.29 -8.50
CA LEU A 48 -6.45 -13.03 -7.76
C LEU A 48 -7.36 -12.05 -8.52
N TYR A 49 -8.47 -11.68 -7.89
CA TYR A 49 -9.27 -10.54 -8.31
C TYR A 49 -8.69 -9.27 -7.68
N MET A 50 -8.50 -8.24 -8.50
CA MET A 50 -7.98 -6.96 -8.07
C MET A 50 -8.83 -5.84 -8.67
N GLU A 51 -9.26 -4.89 -7.83
CA GLU A 51 -9.99 -3.69 -8.22
C GLU A 51 -9.35 -2.48 -7.55
N ILE A 52 -9.17 -1.38 -8.29
CA ILE A 52 -8.68 -0.12 -7.72
C ILE A 52 -9.90 0.61 -7.16
N GLU A 53 -9.96 0.77 -5.83
CA GLU A 53 -11.06 1.46 -5.14
C GLU A 53 -10.86 2.97 -5.08
N ASP A 54 -9.61 3.46 -5.03
CA ASP A 54 -9.29 4.87 -4.87
C ASP A 54 -7.99 5.22 -5.59
N TYR A 55 -7.97 6.36 -6.24
CA TYR A 55 -6.82 6.91 -6.97
C TYR A 55 -6.20 8.13 -6.28
N TYR A 56 -6.77 8.59 -5.18
CA TYR A 56 -6.35 9.79 -4.45
C TYR A 56 -6.13 10.99 -5.38
N ALA A 57 -4.94 11.59 -5.38
CA ALA A 57 -4.61 12.72 -6.24
C ALA A 57 -4.49 12.36 -7.74
N PHE A 58 -4.50 11.08 -8.10
CA PHE A 58 -4.27 10.59 -9.47
C PHE A 58 -5.56 10.07 -10.15
N GLU A 59 -6.73 10.58 -9.77
CA GLU A 59 -8.05 10.18 -10.30
C GLU A 59 -8.11 10.19 -11.84
N TYR A 60 -7.35 11.07 -12.49
CA TYR A 60 -7.26 11.14 -13.95
C TYR A 60 -6.66 9.87 -14.61
N LEU A 61 -6.03 8.98 -13.85
CA LEU A 61 -5.53 7.69 -14.33
C LEU A 61 -6.62 6.61 -14.43
N SER A 62 -7.74 6.77 -13.69
CA SER A 62 -8.81 5.74 -13.62
C SER A 62 -9.28 5.25 -15.00
N PRO A 63 -9.61 6.11 -16.00
CA PRO A 63 -10.06 5.65 -17.31
C PRO A 63 -9.00 4.86 -18.11
N HIS A 64 -7.76 4.86 -17.65
CA HIS A 64 -6.62 4.29 -18.35
C HIS A 64 -6.04 3.06 -17.66
N LEU A 65 -6.23 2.92 -16.36
CA LEU A 65 -5.81 1.75 -15.57
C LEU A 65 -6.92 0.70 -15.45
N ASP A 66 -8.19 1.14 -15.40
CA ASP A 66 -9.32 0.24 -15.32
C ASP A 66 -9.39 -0.70 -16.54
N GLY A 67 -9.40 -2.01 -16.26
CA GLY A 67 -9.49 -3.05 -17.30
C GLY A 67 -8.17 -3.42 -17.99
N LEU A 68 -7.03 -2.87 -17.57
CA LEU A 68 -5.72 -3.38 -17.99
C LEU A 68 -5.37 -4.68 -17.25
N ASP A 69 -4.69 -5.59 -17.95
CA ASP A 69 -4.10 -6.80 -17.34
C ASP A 69 -2.78 -6.42 -16.62
N ILE A 70 -2.93 -5.97 -15.36
CA ILE A 70 -1.83 -5.52 -14.52
C ILE A 70 -1.75 -6.41 -13.28
N SER A 71 -0.57 -6.91 -12.96
CA SER A 71 -0.33 -7.62 -11.70
C SER A 71 -0.23 -6.67 -10.51
N LEU A 72 -0.46 -7.18 -9.29
CA LEU A 72 -0.34 -6.40 -8.07
C LEU A 72 1.06 -5.79 -7.91
N ASN A 73 2.10 -6.55 -8.26
CA ASN A 73 3.47 -6.05 -8.17
C ASN A 73 3.78 -4.93 -9.16
N GLU A 74 3.29 -5.05 -10.40
CA GLU A 74 3.44 -4.00 -11.41
C GLU A 74 2.71 -2.71 -11.01
N LEU A 75 1.51 -2.84 -10.42
CA LEU A 75 0.75 -1.69 -9.93
C LEU A 75 1.43 -1.04 -8.70
N ASN A 76 2.00 -1.86 -7.82
CA ASN A 76 2.78 -1.39 -6.68
C ASN A 76 4.04 -0.63 -7.11
N ASP A 77 4.75 -1.12 -8.13
CA ASP A 77 5.94 -0.44 -8.69
C ASP A 77 5.56 0.93 -9.29
N LEU A 78 4.47 1.00 -10.07
CA LEU A 78 3.97 2.29 -10.57
C LEU A 78 3.64 3.24 -9.42
N ALA A 79 2.91 2.77 -8.41
CA ALA A 79 2.56 3.58 -7.25
C ALA A 79 3.81 4.07 -6.50
N ALA A 80 4.85 3.24 -6.38
CA ALA A 80 6.11 3.62 -5.75
C ALA A 80 6.85 4.71 -6.56
N GLN A 81 6.83 4.61 -7.89
CA GLN A 81 7.42 5.64 -8.77
C GLN A 81 6.69 6.97 -8.65
N LEU A 82 5.35 6.96 -8.60
CA LEU A 82 4.52 8.16 -8.44
C LEU A 82 4.66 8.77 -7.04
N ALA A 83 4.72 7.96 -5.99
CA ALA A 83 4.90 8.43 -4.62
C ALA A 83 6.24 9.15 -4.39
N ALA A 84 7.23 8.85 -5.21
CA ALA A 84 8.56 9.44 -5.14
C ALA A 84 8.70 10.74 -5.98
N LEU A 85 7.62 11.24 -6.57
CA LEU A 85 7.58 12.54 -7.25
C LEU A 85 7.36 13.67 -6.25
N ASP A 86 8.07 14.79 -6.46
CA ASP A 86 7.74 16.04 -5.78
C ASP A 86 6.56 16.77 -6.48
N GLU A 87 6.08 17.86 -5.89
CA GLU A 87 4.91 18.60 -6.40
C GLU A 87 5.08 19.09 -7.85
N VAL A 88 6.28 19.51 -8.24
CA VAL A 88 6.55 20.00 -9.61
C VAL A 88 6.59 18.80 -10.58
N GLN A 89 7.19 17.70 -10.16
CA GLN A 89 7.27 16.47 -10.93
C GLN A 89 5.90 15.81 -11.12
N GLU A 90 4.99 15.91 -10.13
CA GLU A 90 3.60 15.44 -10.27
C GLU A 90 2.84 16.23 -11.33
N ILE A 91 2.98 17.56 -11.34
CA ILE A 91 2.40 18.42 -12.36
C ILE A 91 2.98 18.09 -13.75
N ALA A 92 4.28 17.89 -13.83
CA ALA A 92 4.95 17.50 -15.06
C ALA A 92 4.45 16.13 -15.56
N PHE A 93 4.30 15.16 -14.65
CA PHE A 93 3.75 13.84 -14.98
C PHE A 93 2.33 13.96 -15.55
N GLU A 94 1.42 14.71 -14.88
CA GLU A 94 0.05 14.91 -15.35
C GLU A 94 0.02 15.60 -16.73
N GLY A 95 0.89 16.61 -16.93
CA GLY A 95 1.01 17.30 -18.22
C GLY A 95 1.51 16.38 -19.33
N MET A 96 2.61 15.69 -19.10
CA MET A 96 3.17 14.73 -20.06
C MET A 96 2.20 13.56 -20.35
N PHE A 97 1.50 13.08 -19.33
CA PHE A 97 0.44 12.08 -19.49
C PHE A 97 -0.66 12.59 -20.41
N SER A 98 -1.14 13.81 -20.21
CA SER A 98 -2.16 14.43 -21.06
C SER A 98 -1.70 14.60 -22.52
N ILE A 99 -0.43 14.98 -22.72
CA ILE A 99 0.18 15.05 -24.06
C ILE A 99 0.22 13.67 -24.71
N GLU A 100 0.64 12.64 -23.97
CA GLU A 100 0.72 11.27 -24.49
C GLU A 100 -0.65 10.68 -24.83
N VAL A 101 -1.67 10.94 -24.00
CA VAL A 101 -3.07 10.56 -24.27
C VAL A 101 -3.52 11.18 -25.61
N GLN A 102 -3.32 12.50 -25.79
CA GLN A 102 -3.68 13.18 -27.03
C GLN A 102 -2.93 12.63 -28.24
N ARG A 103 -1.63 12.35 -28.09
CA ARG A 103 -0.81 11.76 -29.14
C ARG A 103 -1.33 10.39 -29.59
N LYS A 104 -1.67 9.53 -28.63
CA LYS A 104 -2.18 8.17 -28.91
C LYS A 104 -3.59 8.18 -29.50
N VAL A 105 -4.47 9.03 -29.00
CA VAL A 105 -5.82 9.21 -29.57
C VAL A 105 -5.73 9.66 -31.02
N ASN A 106 -4.86 10.63 -31.33
CA ASN A 106 -4.65 11.16 -32.69
C ASN A 106 -3.99 10.12 -33.63
N ALA A 107 -3.23 9.16 -33.09
CA ALA A 107 -2.58 8.08 -33.85
C ALA A 107 -3.47 6.86 -34.09
N ASN A 108 -4.78 7.01 -34.29
CA ASN A 108 -5.78 5.96 -34.55
C ASN A 108 -6.23 5.14 -33.34
N GLY A 109 -6.41 5.77 -32.18
CA GLY A 109 -7.04 5.15 -31.02
C GLY A 109 -6.10 4.21 -30.23
N GLY A 110 -4.82 4.55 -30.16
CA GLY A 110 -3.86 3.89 -29.27
C GLY A 110 -4.27 4.03 -27.80
N VAL A 111 -4.03 2.98 -27.01
CA VAL A 111 -4.31 2.93 -25.59
C VAL A 111 -3.05 3.26 -24.80
N ILE A 112 -3.18 3.96 -23.70
CA ILE A 112 -2.09 4.11 -22.71
C ILE A 112 -1.83 2.75 -22.07
N THR A 113 -0.58 2.33 -22.06
CA THR A 113 -0.15 1.09 -21.43
C THR A 113 0.48 1.38 -20.07
N LEU A 114 0.61 0.34 -19.25
CA LEU A 114 1.34 0.46 -17.98
C LEU A 114 2.80 0.92 -18.22
N GLN A 115 3.46 0.41 -19.27
CA GLN A 115 4.83 0.83 -19.59
C GLN A 115 4.90 2.32 -19.92
N ASP A 116 3.91 2.88 -20.64
CA ASP A 116 3.87 4.32 -20.91
C ASP A 116 3.78 5.13 -19.61
N LEU A 117 2.95 4.69 -18.67
CA LEU A 117 2.82 5.36 -17.35
C LEU A 117 4.14 5.32 -16.56
N ARG A 118 4.83 4.20 -16.60
CA ARG A 118 6.12 4.04 -15.94
C ARG A 118 7.21 4.88 -16.61
N ASP A 119 7.23 4.94 -17.93
CA ASP A 119 8.15 5.78 -18.69
C ASP A 119 7.92 7.27 -18.38
N LEU A 120 6.67 7.70 -18.27
CA LEU A 120 6.30 9.06 -17.87
C LEU A 120 6.73 9.36 -16.43
N ALA A 121 6.50 8.43 -15.48
CA ALA A 121 6.88 8.61 -14.07
C ALA A 121 8.40 8.74 -13.88
N VAL A 122 9.19 7.95 -14.61
CA VAL A 122 10.67 8.08 -14.63
C VAL A 122 11.09 9.37 -15.31
N SER A 123 10.45 9.74 -16.42
CA SER A 123 10.75 10.96 -17.17
C SER A 123 10.43 12.23 -16.40
N ALA A 124 9.43 12.20 -15.51
CA ALA A 124 9.11 13.32 -14.62
C ALA A 124 10.25 13.70 -13.65
N LYS A 125 11.23 12.82 -13.48
CA LYS A 125 12.46 13.06 -12.68
C LYS A 125 13.65 13.55 -13.53
N THR A 126 13.44 13.80 -14.81
CA THR A 126 14.48 14.21 -15.75
C THR A 126 14.18 15.58 -16.35
N ASP A 127 15.13 16.15 -17.07
CA ASP A 127 14.99 17.48 -17.70
C ASP A 127 14.31 17.41 -19.09
N CYS A 128 13.34 16.51 -19.29
CA CYS A 128 12.67 16.33 -20.59
C CYS A 128 11.38 17.14 -20.72
N TYR A 129 11.11 18.06 -19.83
CA TYR A 129 9.92 18.92 -19.82
C TYR A 129 10.23 20.30 -19.24
N HIS A 130 9.32 21.24 -19.50
CA HIS A 130 9.29 22.55 -18.83
C HIS A 130 7.93 22.80 -18.22
N VAL A 131 7.94 23.42 -17.03
CA VAL A 131 6.74 23.89 -16.34
C VAL A 131 6.81 25.42 -16.31
N VAL A 132 5.79 26.07 -16.85
CA VAL A 132 5.70 27.52 -16.95
C VAL A 132 4.53 28.02 -16.11
N ASP A 133 4.74 29.09 -15.34
CA ASP A 133 3.67 29.73 -14.58
C ASP A 133 2.74 30.50 -15.54
N ALA A 134 1.75 29.79 -16.06
CA ALA A 134 0.74 30.33 -16.99
C ALA A 134 -0.53 29.47 -16.91
N ALA A 135 -1.64 30.10 -16.51
CA ALA A 135 -2.92 29.41 -16.35
C ALA A 135 -3.78 29.43 -17.64
N ASP A 136 -3.43 30.24 -18.61
CA ASP A 136 -4.14 30.39 -19.87
C ASP A 136 -3.24 30.90 -21.02
N ASP A 137 -3.81 30.91 -22.23
CA ASP A 137 -3.10 31.38 -23.42
C ASP A 137 -2.59 32.83 -23.31
N ALA A 138 -3.27 33.71 -22.56
CA ALA A 138 -2.84 35.09 -22.44
C ALA A 138 -1.61 35.21 -21.53
N GLN A 139 -1.56 34.49 -20.43
CA GLN A 139 -0.40 34.45 -19.56
C GLN A 139 0.78 33.75 -20.24
N LEU A 140 0.52 32.64 -20.94
CA LEU A 140 1.53 31.95 -21.72
C LEU A 140 2.14 32.84 -22.80
N GLY A 141 1.32 33.55 -23.59
CA GLY A 141 1.80 34.45 -24.61
C GLY A 141 2.57 35.64 -24.05
N ARG A 142 2.19 36.14 -22.88
CA ARG A 142 2.96 37.17 -22.16
C ARG A 142 4.32 36.61 -21.72
N PHE A 143 4.37 35.43 -21.16
CA PHE A 143 5.62 34.75 -20.75
C PHE A 143 6.60 34.67 -21.94
N TYR A 144 6.14 34.19 -23.11
CA TYR A 144 6.99 34.06 -24.29
C TYR A 144 7.46 35.44 -24.82
N ALA A 145 6.59 36.45 -24.77
CA ALA A 145 6.92 37.78 -25.23
C ALA A 145 7.89 38.54 -24.29
N GLU A 146 7.80 38.31 -22.98
CA GLU A 146 8.63 38.98 -21.96
C GLU A 146 10.01 38.32 -21.78
N ASN A 147 10.20 37.07 -22.20
CA ASN A 147 11.43 36.33 -22.03
C ASN A 147 12.21 36.10 -23.35
N ASP A 148 12.01 36.92 -24.32
CA ASP A 148 12.75 36.94 -25.61
C ASP A 148 12.68 35.64 -26.43
N PHE A 149 11.61 34.82 -26.22
CA PHE A 149 11.42 33.58 -26.98
C PHE A 149 10.84 33.83 -28.39
N ILE A 150 10.46 35.05 -28.72
CA ILE A 150 9.90 35.44 -29.99
C ILE A 150 10.81 36.51 -30.63
N PRO A 151 11.75 36.11 -31.53
CA PRO A 151 12.73 36.99 -32.13
C PRO A 151 12.13 38.19 -32.85
N GLU A 152 10.91 38.07 -33.38
CA GLU A 152 10.19 39.14 -34.07
C GLU A 152 9.76 40.29 -33.15
N LEU A 153 9.77 40.06 -31.85
CA LEU A 153 9.46 41.05 -30.82
C LEU A 153 10.70 41.79 -30.30
N ASP A 154 11.88 41.41 -30.72
CA ASP A 154 13.12 42.04 -30.28
C ASP A 154 13.17 43.51 -30.67
N GLY A 155 13.43 44.39 -29.71
CA GLY A 155 13.49 45.84 -29.90
C GLY A 155 12.13 46.56 -30.12
N VAL A 156 11.03 45.88 -29.89
CA VAL A 156 9.68 46.50 -29.95
C VAL A 156 9.50 47.49 -28.80
N SER A 157 8.93 48.67 -29.11
CA SER A 157 8.67 49.73 -28.09
C SER A 157 7.59 49.27 -27.11
N ASP A 158 7.63 49.81 -25.86
CA ASP A 158 6.60 49.56 -24.83
C ASP A 158 5.18 49.84 -25.30
N ALA A 159 5.00 50.85 -26.19
CA ALA A 159 3.71 51.23 -26.72
C ALA A 159 3.13 50.14 -27.64
N VAL A 160 3.97 49.49 -28.44
CA VAL A 160 3.58 48.37 -29.32
C VAL A 160 3.43 47.10 -28.51
N PHE A 161 4.30 46.83 -27.55
CA PHE A 161 4.22 45.67 -26.66
C PHE A 161 2.85 45.58 -25.95
N LYS A 162 2.31 46.73 -25.48
CA LYS A 162 0.98 46.80 -24.85
C LYS A 162 -0.19 46.52 -25.80
N MET A 163 0.04 46.49 -27.11
CA MET A 163 -0.97 46.23 -28.15
C MET A 163 -0.94 44.78 -28.63
N LEU A 164 -0.01 43.97 -28.15
CA LEU A 164 0.10 42.57 -28.56
C LEU A 164 -1.12 41.77 -28.13
N ASP A 165 -1.58 40.88 -28.99
CA ASP A 165 -2.58 39.85 -28.65
C ASP A 165 -1.88 38.68 -27.97
N PHE A 166 -1.65 38.81 -26.65
CA PHE A 166 -0.98 37.74 -25.87
C PHE A 166 -1.73 36.42 -25.93
N ALA A 167 -3.08 36.43 -25.97
CA ALA A 167 -3.85 35.18 -26.09
C ALA A 167 -3.67 34.51 -27.46
N GLY A 168 -3.52 35.30 -28.52
CA GLY A 168 -3.18 34.82 -29.86
C GLY A 168 -1.78 34.20 -29.91
N ILE A 169 -0.80 34.91 -29.32
CA ILE A 169 0.57 34.43 -29.18
C ILE A 169 0.61 33.10 -28.40
N GLY A 170 0.00 33.04 -27.22
CA GLY A 170 -0.01 31.83 -26.41
C GLY A 170 -0.64 30.62 -27.10
N ARG A 171 -1.79 30.84 -27.81
CA ARG A 171 -2.39 29.75 -28.63
C ARG A 171 -1.43 29.27 -29.72
N MET A 172 -0.73 30.17 -30.38
CA MET A 172 0.24 29.80 -31.43
C MET A 172 1.39 28.98 -30.86
N MET A 173 1.97 29.42 -29.76
CA MET A 173 3.06 28.69 -29.07
C MET A 173 2.60 27.32 -28.61
N ARG A 174 1.49 27.27 -27.88
CA ARG A 174 0.91 25.99 -27.39
C ARG A 174 0.63 24.98 -28.51
N HIS A 175 0.08 25.44 -29.64
CA HIS A 175 -0.13 24.58 -30.80
C HIS A 175 1.17 24.13 -31.48
N GLY A 176 2.21 24.97 -31.47
CA GLY A 176 3.53 24.61 -32.02
C GLY A 176 4.26 23.55 -31.18
N GLU A 177 4.09 23.60 -29.86
CA GLU A 177 4.81 22.76 -28.88
C GLU A 177 3.99 21.57 -28.40
N ASN A 178 2.68 21.54 -28.70
CA ASN A 178 1.72 20.53 -28.19
C ASN A 178 1.67 20.45 -26.66
N GLY A 179 1.95 21.54 -25.96
CA GLY A 179 1.86 21.60 -24.50
C GLY A 179 0.42 21.70 -23.99
N VAL A 180 0.25 21.49 -22.69
CA VAL A 180 -1.05 21.45 -22.02
C VAL A 180 -1.05 22.28 -20.74
N PHE A 181 -2.24 22.77 -20.34
CA PHE A 181 -2.43 23.39 -19.05
C PHE A 181 -2.80 22.33 -18.01
N VAL A 182 -2.15 22.39 -16.85
CA VAL A 182 -2.45 21.60 -15.66
C VAL A 182 -2.68 22.57 -14.50
N GLY A 183 -3.92 22.71 -14.07
CA GLY A 183 -4.30 23.73 -13.09
C GLY A 183 -3.93 25.15 -13.57
N SER A 184 -3.05 25.82 -12.82
CA SER A 184 -2.54 27.17 -13.14
C SER A 184 -1.18 27.17 -13.85
N LEU A 185 -0.70 26.02 -14.27
CA LEU A 185 0.61 25.85 -14.88
C LEU A 185 0.49 25.30 -16.31
N TYR A 186 1.45 25.62 -17.14
CA TYR A 186 1.58 25.07 -18.48
C TYR A 186 2.77 24.11 -18.53
N VAL A 187 2.54 22.94 -19.09
CA VAL A 187 3.55 21.88 -19.24
C VAL A 187 3.79 21.60 -20.72
N LEU A 188 5.04 21.57 -21.09
CA LEU A 188 5.47 21.13 -22.43
C LEU A 188 6.56 20.08 -22.31
N GLN A 189 6.54 19.09 -23.21
CA GLN A 189 7.60 18.11 -23.36
C GLN A 189 8.65 18.63 -24.34
N ASP A 190 9.93 18.68 -23.90
CA ASP A 190 11.05 19.20 -24.68
C ASP A 190 12.12 18.13 -24.98
N GLY A 191 11.96 16.92 -24.51
CA GLY A 191 12.91 15.83 -24.69
C GLY A 191 12.25 14.48 -24.98
N GLU A 192 13.10 13.49 -25.23
CA GLU A 192 12.65 12.11 -25.35
C GLU A 192 12.34 11.54 -23.96
N LEU A 193 11.29 10.72 -23.87
CA LEU A 193 10.94 10.04 -22.63
C LEU A 193 12.00 8.99 -22.30
N THR A 194 12.32 8.89 -21.02
CA THR A 194 13.20 7.87 -20.48
C THR A 194 12.42 6.56 -20.31
N THR A 195 12.93 5.47 -20.87
CA THR A 195 12.29 4.16 -20.71
C THR A 195 12.55 3.61 -19.31
N ALA A 196 11.48 3.30 -18.59
CA ALA A 196 11.56 2.66 -17.29
C ALA A 196 12.07 1.20 -17.43
N PRO A 197 12.87 0.72 -16.47
CA PRO A 197 13.32 -0.68 -16.48
C PRO A 197 12.11 -1.62 -16.40
N PRO A 198 12.20 -2.85 -16.94
CA PRO A 198 11.12 -3.83 -16.83
C PRO A 198 10.80 -4.14 -15.37
N CYS A 199 9.51 -4.29 -15.05
CA CYS A 199 9.02 -4.71 -13.75
C CYS A 199 8.64 -6.19 -13.77
N ALA A 200 8.88 -6.90 -12.67
CA ALA A 200 8.43 -8.26 -12.51
C ALA A 200 6.91 -8.30 -12.27
N LYS A 201 6.22 -9.29 -12.84
CA LYS A 201 4.79 -9.52 -12.58
C LYS A 201 4.56 -10.20 -11.24
N ASP A 202 5.45 -11.12 -10.87
CA ASP A 202 5.36 -11.85 -9.61
C ASP A 202 5.69 -10.94 -8.42
N LEU A 203 5.08 -11.24 -7.29
CA LEU A 203 5.40 -10.58 -6.03
C LEU A 203 6.87 -10.77 -5.68
N PRO A 204 7.49 -9.81 -4.97
CA PRO A 204 8.86 -9.97 -4.48
C PRO A 204 8.98 -11.20 -3.58
N GLU A 205 10.16 -11.80 -3.53
CA GLU A 205 10.43 -12.87 -2.57
C GLU A 205 10.16 -12.38 -1.14
N LYS A 206 9.68 -13.29 -0.27
CA LYS A 206 9.49 -12.95 1.14
C LYS A 206 10.81 -12.47 1.75
N PRO A 207 10.81 -11.31 2.44
CA PRO A 207 12.03 -10.77 3.02
C PRO A 207 12.73 -11.74 3.98
N GLY A 208 14.05 -11.64 4.08
CA GLY A 208 14.84 -12.42 5.03
C GLY A 208 14.74 -11.91 6.48
N TYR A 209 14.41 -10.63 6.65
CA TYR A 209 14.11 -10.02 7.96
C TYR A 209 12.64 -10.29 8.34
N LEU A 210 12.33 -10.20 9.63
CA LEU A 210 10.95 -10.19 10.10
C LEU A 210 10.42 -8.76 10.25
N PHE A 211 11.27 -7.84 10.70
CA PHE A 211 11.00 -6.42 10.72
C PHE A 211 12.21 -5.66 10.21
N ARG A 212 11.98 -4.57 9.50
CA ARG A 212 12.98 -3.62 9.05
C ARG A 212 12.53 -2.23 9.45
N LEU A 213 13.43 -1.50 10.09
CA LEU A 213 13.21 -0.13 10.53
C LEU A 213 14.26 0.76 9.89
N THR A 214 13.85 1.89 9.32
CA THR A 214 14.75 2.98 8.98
C THR A 214 14.57 4.07 10.03
N LEU A 215 15.63 4.33 10.79
CA LEU A 215 15.65 5.28 11.88
C LEU A 215 16.45 6.52 11.48
N GLY A 216 16.06 7.68 11.97
CA GLY A 216 16.76 8.94 11.76
C GLY A 216 16.56 9.91 12.91
N LEU A 217 17.29 11.00 12.91
CA LEU A 217 17.08 12.06 13.88
C LEU A 217 15.88 12.89 13.49
N HIS A 218 15.20 13.48 14.49
CA HIS A 218 14.05 14.34 14.25
C HIS A 218 14.45 15.48 13.29
N PRO A 219 13.62 15.84 12.29
CA PRO A 219 13.94 16.85 11.27
C PRO A 219 14.42 18.19 11.83
N ASP A 220 13.95 18.57 13.02
CA ASP A 220 14.35 19.81 13.71
C ASP A 220 15.83 19.84 14.12
N ILE A 221 16.51 18.68 14.15
CA ILE A 221 17.93 18.57 14.50
C ILE A 221 18.83 18.92 13.31
N GLY A 222 18.26 18.96 12.09
CA GLY A 222 18.99 19.33 10.86
C GLY A 222 20.07 18.32 10.42
N ASP A 223 20.02 17.11 10.95
CA ASP A 223 20.95 16.02 10.62
C ASP A 223 20.23 14.95 9.78
N ALA A 224 20.78 14.67 8.61
CA ALA A 224 20.22 13.73 7.65
C ALA A 224 20.73 12.28 7.85
N ARG A 225 21.36 11.96 8.99
CA ARG A 225 21.84 10.61 9.28
C ARG A 225 20.66 9.66 9.46
N THR A 226 20.73 8.52 8.79
CA THR A 226 19.77 7.45 8.89
C THR A 226 20.48 6.12 9.06
N VAL A 227 19.84 5.18 9.74
CA VAL A 227 20.31 3.81 9.88
C VAL A 227 19.16 2.85 9.63
N THR A 228 19.43 1.72 8.97
CA THR A 228 18.45 0.66 8.75
C THR A 228 18.81 -0.54 9.62
N LEU A 229 17.83 -1.04 10.37
CA LEU A 229 17.94 -2.21 11.23
C LEU A 229 17.01 -3.33 10.75
N ASP A 230 17.56 -4.52 10.60
CA ASP A 230 16.81 -5.75 10.34
C ASP A 230 16.65 -6.53 11.65
N LEU A 231 15.41 -6.74 12.10
CA LEU A 231 15.12 -7.46 13.31
C LEU A 231 14.67 -8.91 13.01
N PRO A 232 15.00 -9.87 13.93
CA PRO A 232 15.70 -9.69 15.17
C PRO A 232 17.21 -9.56 14.96
N THR A 233 17.80 -8.73 15.77
CA THR A 233 19.22 -8.41 15.71
C THR A 233 19.92 -8.64 17.06
N ALA A 234 21.29 -8.61 17.06
CA ALA A 234 22.08 -8.67 18.28
C ALA A 234 22.10 -7.31 18.99
N GLU A 235 22.30 -7.31 20.30
CA GLU A 235 22.42 -6.07 21.09
C GLU A 235 23.56 -5.16 20.58
N ALA A 236 24.67 -5.76 20.11
CA ALA A 236 25.77 -5.02 19.52
C ALA A 236 25.35 -4.19 18.28
N GLU A 237 24.46 -4.72 17.45
CA GLU A 237 23.96 -4.00 16.25
C GLU A 237 23.01 -2.85 16.63
N LEU A 238 22.27 -2.97 17.74
CA LEU A 238 21.49 -1.86 18.29
C LEU A 238 22.40 -0.73 18.78
N LEU A 239 23.49 -1.07 19.47
CA LEU A 239 24.51 -0.11 19.92
C LEU A 239 25.24 0.54 18.73
N ASP A 240 25.61 -0.24 17.72
CA ASP A 240 26.21 0.29 16.49
C ASP A 240 25.27 1.28 15.77
N ALA A 241 23.97 1.01 15.75
CA ALA A 241 22.99 1.91 15.16
C ALA A 241 22.90 3.24 15.94
N GLN A 242 22.93 3.20 17.27
CA GLN A 242 22.99 4.40 18.12
C GLN A 242 24.26 5.19 17.86
N GLU A 243 25.44 4.53 17.73
CA GLU A 243 26.71 5.18 17.41
C GLU A 243 26.67 5.85 16.02
N GLN A 244 26.10 5.18 15.01
CA GLN A 244 25.94 5.74 13.65
C GLN A 244 25.04 6.97 13.65
N LEU A 245 23.97 6.98 14.43
CA LEU A 245 23.10 8.14 14.61
C LEU A 245 23.74 9.21 15.51
N GLY A 246 24.75 8.84 16.32
CA GLY A 246 25.42 9.73 17.28
C GLY A 246 24.58 10.03 18.53
N VAL A 247 23.80 9.04 18.99
CA VAL A 247 22.92 9.12 20.17
C VAL A 247 23.36 8.11 21.23
N GLU A 248 23.05 8.39 22.51
CA GLU A 248 23.31 7.46 23.64
C GLU A 248 22.10 6.58 23.98
N GLY A 249 20.97 6.82 23.32
CA GLY A 249 19.70 6.10 23.49
C GLY A 249 18.73 6.46 22.36
N TRP A 250 17.50 6.02 22.43
CA TRP A 250 16.50 6.23 21.37
C TRP A 250 15.73 7.54 21.48
N GLU A 251 15.96 8.34 22.53
CA GLU A 251 15.32 9.64 22.71
C GLU A 251 15.71 10.61 21.58
N GLY A 252 14.72 11.20 20.90
CA GLY A 252 14.93 12.11 19.77
C GLY A 252 15.22 11.41 18.44
N VAL A 253 15.23 10.09 18.41
CA VAL A 253 15.20 9.29 17.17
C VAL A 253 13.77 9.16 16.69
N THR A 254 13.56 9.06 15.38
CA THR A 254 12.25 8.84 14.76
C THR A 254 12.32 7.66 13.80
N VAL A 255 11.21 6.95 13.66
CA VAL A 255 11.04 5.94 12.61
C VAL A 255 10.64 6.65 11.33
N ILE A 256 11.51 6.57 10.33
CA ILE A 256 11.29 7.13 8.98
C ILE A 256 10.49 6.16 8.15
N ASP A 257 10.85 4.86 8.22
CA ASP A 257 10.19 3.80 7.46
C ASP A 257 10.14 2.52 8.28
N TYR A 258 9.11 1.71 8.04
CA TYR A 258 8.85 0.47 8.74
C TYR A 258 8.29 -0.58 7.77
N ASP A 259 8.85 -1.78 7.78
CA ASP A 259 8.32 -2.95 7.09
C ASP A 259 8.41 -4.16 8.03
N GLY A 260 7.33 -4.90 8.16
CA GLY A 260 7.28 -6.02 9.09
C GLY A 260 6.30 -7.12 8.72
N ILE A 261 6.62 -8.36 9.13
CA ILE A 261 5.78 -9.54 8.93
C ILE A 261 4.38 -9.37 9.56
N ILE A 262 4.28 -8.50 10.56
CA ILE A 262 3.04 -7.99 11.14
C ILE A 262 3.02 -6.49 10.82
N PRO A 263 2.38 -6.05 9.71
CA PRO A 263 2.49 -4.67 9.24
C PRO A 263 2.02 -3.63 10.25
N TYR A 264 1.05 -3.97 11.09
CA TYR A 264 0.47 -3.09 12.11
C TYR A 264 1.16 -3.17 13.49
N ALA A 265 2.31 -3.87 13.62
CA ALA A 265 3.02 -3.92 14.91
C ALA A 265 3.51 -2.55 15.38
N ALA A 266 3.75 -1.61 14.47
CA ALA A 266 4.06 -0.23 14.80
C ALA A 266 2.90 0.52 15.51
N GLU A 267 1.66 0.01 15.45
CA GLU A 267 0.50 0.63 16.07
C GLU A 267 0.39 0.32 17.57
N PHE A 268 0.95 -0.81 18.02
CA PHE A 268 0.96 -1.23 19.41
C PHE A 268 2.36 -1.18 20.07
N THR A 269 3.31 -0.53 19.41
CA THR A 269 4.69 -0.38 19.91
C THR A 269 5.06 1.11 19.89
N ASP A 270 5.53 1.64 21.00
CA ASP A 270 6.05 3.02 21.06
C ASP A 270 7.48 3.05 20.48
N LEU A 271 7.58 3.07 19.14
CA LEU A 271 8.86 3.11 18.44
C LEU A 271 9.38 4.56 18.30
N PRO A 272 10.71 4.75 18.47
CA PRO A 272 11.73 3.74 18.70
C PRO A 272 11.99 3.40 20.18
N MET A 273 11.24 3.94 21.13
CA MET A 273 11.50 3.78 22.57
C MET A 273 11.44 2.32 23.02
N GLU A 274 10.49 1.54 22.45
CA GLU A 274 10.32 0.10 22.71
C GLU A 274 11.03 -0.80 21.68
N LEU A 275 12.12 -0.31 21.06
CA LEU A 275 12.84 -1.07 20.03
C LEU A 275 13.46 -2.37 20.57
N GLU A 276 13.89 -2.39 21.81
CA GLU A 276 14.46 -3.57 22.46
C GLU A 276 13.39 -4.62 22.72
N GLU A 277 12.20 -4.20 23.13
CA GLU A 277 11.02 -5.03 23.33
C GLU A 277 10.51 -5.60 22.00
N LEU A 278 10.47 -4.77 20.94
CA LEU A 278 10.15 -5.22 19.59
C LEU A 278 11.19 -6.24 19.10
N ASN A 279 12.45 -6.02 19.36
CA ASN A 279 13.52 -6.99 19.03
C ASN A 279 13.35 -8.31 19.78
N ALA A 280 12.92 -8.28 21.06
CA ALA A 280 12.62 -9.48 21.84
C ALA A 280 11.39 -10.22 21.28
N PHE A 281 10.32 -9.50 20.97
CA PHE A 281 9.13 -10.04 20.30
C PHE A 281 9.50 -10.70 18.96
N THR A 282 10.34 -10.04 18.16
CA THR A 282 10.78 -10.56 16.87
C THR A 282 11.61 -11.84 17.02
N LYS A 283 12.43 -11.96 18.09
CA LYS A 283 13.14 -13.21 18.41
C LYS A 283 12.18 -14.34 18.71
N ALA A 284 11.14 -14.10 19.50
CA ALA A 284 10.11 -15.11 19.80
C ALA A 284 9.31 -15.47 18.54
N ALA A 285 8.92 -14.49 17.72
CA ALA A 285 8.19 -14.70 16.47
C ALA A 285 9.00 -15.45 15.41
N ARG A 286 10.35 -15.37 15.41
CA ARG A 286 11.23 -16.15 14.53
C ARG A 286 11.11 -17.65 14.73
N ASP A 287 10.87 -18.08 15.96
CA ASP A 287 10.78 -19.51 16.32
C ASP A 287 9.42 -20.10 15.95
N ILE A 288 8.44 -19.26 15.60
CA ILE A 288 7.12 -19.70 15.13
C ILE A 288 7.25 -20.24 13.69
N PRO A 289 6.72 -21.44 13.41
CA PRO A 289 6.61 -21.94 12.05
C PRO A 289 5.88 -20.92 11.16
N ARG A 290 6.36 -20.67 9.96
CA ARG A 290 5.75 -19.66 9.04
C ARG A 290 4.26 -19.93 8.76
N SER A 291 3.82 -21.19 8.81
CA SER A 291 2.41 -21.57 8.70
C SER A 291 1.54 -21.14 9.88
N GLU A 292 2.15 -20.84 11.02
CA GLU A 292 1.45 -20.40 12.25
C GLU A 292 1.42 -18.88 12.42
N VAL A 293 2.18 -18.15 11.61
CA VAL A 293 2.20 -16.68 11.65
C VAL A 293 0.81 -16.06 11.40
N PRO A 294 0.00 -16.54 10.43
CA PRO A 294 -1.37 -16.04 10.26
C PRO A 294 -2.25 -16.24 11.51
N LYS A 295 -2.00 -17.31 12.29
CA LYS A 295 -2.71 -17.53 13.56
C LYS A 295 -2.32 -16.50 14.62
N LEU A 296 -1.04 -16.15 14.72
CA LEU A 296 -0.60 -15.04 15.59
C LEU A 296 -1.28 -13.72 15.17
N LYS A 297 -1.27 -13.40 13.89
CA LYS A 297 -1.93 -12.20 13.36
C LYS A 297 -3.44 -12.17 13.67
N ALA A 298 -4.12 -13.32 13.51
CA ALA A 298 -5.53 -13.47 13.86
C ALA A 298 -5.80 -13.22 15.35
N LEU A 299 -4.89 -13.68 16.23
CA LEU A 299 -4.98 -13.42 17.67
C LEU A 299 -4.79 -11.94 18.02
N LEU A 300 -3.77 -11.32 17.42
CA LEU A 300 -3.51 -9.89 17.62
C LEU A 300 -4.71 -9.04 17.17
N GLU A 301 -5.34 -9.39 16.04
CA GLU A 301 -6.56 -8.75 15.53
C GLU A 301 -7.74 -8.99 16.48
N GLN A 302 -8.01 -10.26 16.87
CA GLN A 302 -9.14 -10.64 17.70
C GLN A 302 -9.14 -9.98 19.07
N PHE A 303 -7.96 -9.80 19.66
CA PHE A 303 -7.81 -9.19 20.98
C PHE A 303 -7.52 -7.69 20.94
N GLU A 304 -7.54 -7.08 19.74
CA GLU A 304 -7.28 -5.64 19.55
C GLU A 304 -6.04 -5.20 20.34
N VAL A 305 -4.92 -5.93 20.16
CA VAL A 305 -3.71 -5.76 20.97
C VAL A 305 -3.18 -4.33 20.85
N GLN A 306 -2.90 -3.71 22.00
CA GLN A 306 -2.46 -2.31 22.12
C GLN A 306 -1.05 -2.17 22.72
N ASP A 307 -0.40 -3.27 23.06
CA ASP A 307 0.92 -3.28 23.69
C ASP A 307 1.72 -4.55 23.34
N ILE A 308 3.04 -4.41 23.41
CA ILE A 308 3.97 -5.47 23.04
C ILE A 308 4.02 -6.61 24.07
N GLU A 309 3.71 -6.34 25.33
CA GLU A 309 3.66 -7.37 26.38
C GLU A 309 2.53 -8.37 26.11
N THR A 310 1.36 -7.87 25.75
CA THR A 310 0.23 -8.70 25.33
C THR A 310 0.54 -9.51 24.06
N ALA A 311 1.21 -8.90 23.08
CA ALA A 311 1.66 -9.60 21.87
C ALA A 311 2.63 -10.75 22.18
N MET A 312 3.57 -10.54 23.10
CA MET A 312 4.49 -11.57 23.58
C MET A 312 3.75 -12.73 24.27
N LEU A 313 2.81 -12.42 25.17
CA LEU A 313 2.01 -13.44 25.85
C LEU A 313 1.18 -14.29 24.86
N LEU A 314 0.59 -13.67 23.84
CA LEU A 314 -0.14 -14.40 22.81
C LEU A 314 0.79 -15.31 21.98
N THR A 315 2.02 -14.87 21.74
CA THR A 315 3.04 -15.68 21.07
C THR A 315 3.39 -16.94 21.88
N GLU A 316 3.54 -16.81 23.19
CA GLU A 316 3.82 -17.95 24.10
C GLU A 316 2.65 -18.92 24.19
N HIS A 317 1.42 -18.43 24.08
CA HIS A 317 0.18 -19.19 24.17
C HIS A 317 -0.43 -19.58 22.81
N LEU A 318 0.32 -19.46 21.74
CA LEU A 318 -0.16 -19.70 20.37
C LEU A 318 -0.75 -21.12 20.17
N ALA A 319 -0.23 -22.12 20.91
CA ALA A 319 -0.70 -23.50 20.85
C ALA A 319 -2.10 -23.71 21.47
N ASP A 320 -2.58 -22.77 22.29
CA ASP A 320 -3.90 -22.84 22.94
C ASP A 320 -5.04 -22.48 21.97
N TYR A 321 -4.71 -22.04 20.74
CA TYR A 321 -5.66 -21.59 19.75
C TYR A 321 -5.49 -22.34 18.43
N ILE A 322 -6.59 -22.44 17.69
CA ILE A 322 -6.67 -23.05 16.36
C ILE A 322 -7.20 -22.02 15.38
N LEU A 323 -6.51 -21.86 14.28
CA LEU A 323 -6.97 -21.07 13.12
C LEU A 323 -7.35 -22.03 11.99
N THR A 324 -8.56 -21.87 11.46
CA THR A 324 -9.03 -22.55 10.24
C THR A 324 -9.04 -21.54 9.09
N PRO A 325 -8.00 -21.49 8.25
CA PRO A 325 -7.80 -20.40 7.28
C PRO A 325 -8.88 -20.34 6.20
N ASN A 326 -9.49 -21.50 5.85
CA ASN A 326 -10.45 -21.60 4.75
C ASN A 326 -11.89 -21.20 5.14
N LEU A 327 -12.12 -20.88 6.40
CA LEU A 327 -13.42 -20.41 6.89
C LEU A 327 -13.39 -18.90 7.11
N SER A 328 -13.98 -18.16 6.19
CA SER A 328 -13.96 -16.68 6.15
C SER A 328 -15.34 -16.07 6.37
N SER A 329 -16.39 -16.91 6.40
CA SER A 329 -17.76 -16.46 6.51
C SER A 329 -18.60 -17.43 7.32
N PRO A 330 -19.75 -16.97 7.89
CA PRO A 330 -20.71 -17.87 8.53
C PRO A 330 -21.20 -18.96 7.58
N GLN A 331 -21.39 -18.65 6.29
CA GLN A 331 -21.83 -19.63 5.30
C GLN A 331 -20.82 -20.76 5.09
N GLU A 332 -19.51 -20.43 5.06
CA GLU A 332 -18.45 -21.43 4.95
C GLU A 332 -18.37 -22.28 6.22
N ALA A 333 -18.48 -21.69 7.40
CA ALA A 333 -18.55 -22.42 8.68
C ALA A 333 -19.77 -23.36 8.73
N ALA A 334 -20.93 -22.90 8.24
CA ALA A 334 -22.13 -23.73 8.13
C ALA A 334 -21.91 -24.93 7.20
N LEU A 335 -21.30 -24.69 6.03
CA LEU A 335 -21.06 -25.74 5.04
C LEU A 335 -20.05 -26.76 5.57
N ASP A 336 -18.98 -26.30 6.21
CA ASP A 336 -17.98 -27.15 6.84
C ASP A 336 -18.61 -28.07 7.90
N GLN A 337 -19.45 -27.50 8.79
CA GLN A 337 -20.18 -28.25 9.80
C GLN A 337 -21.18 -29.25 9.18
N LEU A 338 -21.87 -28.88 8.11
CA LEU A 338 -22.75 -29.80 7.39
C LEU A 338 -21.94 -30.97 6.78
N CYS A 339 -20.78 -30.69 6.18
CA CYS A 339 -19.91 -31.72 5.63
C CYS A 339 -19.26 -32.62 6.71
N PHE A 340 -19.16 -32.15 7.95
CA PHE A 340 -18.75 -32.96 9.08
C PHE A 340 -19.84 -33.94 9.55
N ILE A 341 -21.12 -33.49 9.50
CA ILE A 341 -22.27 -34.30 9.99
C ILE A 341 -22.75 -35.30 8.93
N MET A 342 -22.61 -34.99 7.64
CA MET A 342 -23.11 -35.79 6.51
C MET A 342 -22.16 -35.77 5.33
N ASP A 343 -22.40 -36.60 4.31
CA ASP A 343 -21.63 -36.59 3.08
C ASP A 343 -21.76 -35.24 2.35
N ARG A 344 -20.65 -34.82 1.73
CA ARG A 344 -20.60 -33.52 0.99
C ARG A 344 -21.69 -33.38 -0.05
N GLU A 345 -22.04 -34.47 -0.77
CA GLU A 345 -23.14 -34.44 -1.75
C GLU A 345 -24.50 -34.19 -1.11
N GLU A 346 -24.74 -34.74 0.08
CA GLU A 346 -25.97 -34.52 0.84
C GLU A 346 -25.99 -33.09 1.39
N ALA A 347 -24.89 -32.59 1.94
CA ALA A 347 -24.76 -31.22 2.41
C ALA A 347 -25.08 -30.21 1.30
N VAL A 348 -24.49 -30.39 0.12
CA VAL A 348 -24.73 -29.51 -1.05
C VAL A 348 -26.20 -29.53 -1.48
N ARG A 349 -26.91 -30.68 -1.40
CA ARG A 349 -28.35 -30.77 -1.71
C ARG A 349 -29.23 -30.00 -0.73
N LEU A 350 -28.75 -29.80 0.50
CA LEU A 350 -29.48 -29.06 1.54
C LEU A 350 -29.30 -27.54 1.43
N ILE A 351 -28.25 -27.04 0.75
CA ILE A 351 -27.98 -25.60 0.62
C ILE A 351 -29.22 -24.77 0.27
N PRO A 352 -30.06 -25.16 -0.72
CA PRO A 352 -31.25 -24.36 -1.08
C PRO A 352 -32.31 -24.27 0.02
N TYR A 353 -32.23 -25.10 1.04
CA TYR A 353 -33.27 -25.25 2.09
C TYR A 353 -32.77 -24.77 3.47
N VAL A 354 -31.50 -24.43 3.61
CA VAL A 354 -30.88 -23.99 4.88
C VAL A 354 -30.48 -22.53 4.75
N ASN A 355 -30.82 -21.75 5.77
CA ASN A 355 -30.22 -20.43 5.90
C ASN A 355 -28.80 -20.61 6.45
N LEU A 356 -27.83 -20.75 5.52
CA LEU A 356 -26.42 -21.00 5.86
C LEU A 356 -25.82 -19.88 6.73
N PHE A 357 -26.23 -18.62 6.52
CA PHE A 357 -25.73 -17.50 7.33
C PHE A 357 -26.14 -17.70 8.81
N ASN A 358 -27.42 -17.83 9.08
CA ASN A 358 -27.90 -17.99 10.46
C ASN A 358 -27.39 -19.29 11.12
N TYR A 359 -27.29 -20.37 10.34
CA TYR A 359 -26.74 -21.62 10.85
C TYR A 359 -25.26 -21.49 11.17
N GLY A 360 -24.49 -20.85 10.31
CA GLY A 360 -23.06 -20.59 10.55
C GLY A 360 -22.81 -19.69 11.76
N GLU A 361 -23.59 -18.63 11.93
CA GLU A 361 -23.56 -17.80 13.14
C GLU A 361 -23.79 -18.65 14.41
N THR A 362 -24.73 -19.60 14.34
CA THR A 362 -25.00 -20.51 15.46
C THR A 362 -23.81 -21.43 15.74
N VAL A 363 -23.16 -21.95 14.70
CA VAL A 363 -21.96 -22.81 14.82
C VAL A 363 -20.82 -22.01 15.43
N ILE A 364 -20.50 -20.83 14.88
CA ILE A 364 -19.44 -19.96 15.37
C ILE A 364 -19.64 -19.62 16.85
N HIS A 365 -20.86 -19.24 17.21
CA HIS A 365 -21.20 -18.93 18.59
C HIS A 365 -21.11 -20.17 19.52
N ALA A 366 -21.54 -21.35 19.06
CA ALA A 366 -21.49 -22.57 19.86
C ALA A 366 -20.06 -23.01 20.13
N ASP A 367 -19.15 -22.78 19.21
CA ASP A 367 -17.72 -23.12 19.33
C ASP A 367 -16.91 -22.00 20.00
N ASN A 368 -17.56 -20.92 20.48
CA ASN A 368 -16.90 -19.73 21.00
C ASN A 368 -15.83 -19.20 20.03
N ALA A 369 -16.05 -19.34 18.72
CA ALA A 369 -15.13 -18.95 17.67
C ALA A 369 -15.32 -17.49 17.22
N ALA A 370 -14.32 -16.93 16.55
CA ALA A 370 -14.38 -15.60 15.96
C ALA A 370 -13.87 -15.63 14.52
N LEU A 371 -14.53 -14.89 13.63
CA LEU A 371 -14.05 -14.65 12.28
C LEU A 371 -13.04 -13.50 12.29
N THR A 372 -11.86 -13.76 11.74
CA THR A 372 -10.80 -12.78 11.56
C THR A 372 -10.45 -12.61 10.09
N SER A 373 -9.65 -11.62 9.76
CA SER A 373 -9.12 -11.45 8.40
C SER A 373 -8.34 -12.66 7.89
N TYR A 374 -7.86 -13.52 8.78
CA TYR A 374 -7.04 -14.69 8.46
C TYR A 374 -7.80 -16.02 8.51
N GLY A 375 -9.05 -16.03 8.94
CA GLY A 375 -9.89 -17.22 9.03
C GLY A 375 -10.70 -17.32 10.33
N LEU A 376 -11.30 -18.48 10.56
CA LEU A 376 -12.04 -18.76 11.79
C LEU A 376 -11.06 -19.17 12.89
N LEU A 377 -11.06 -18.43 13.98
CA LEU A 377 -10.20 -18.60 15.16
C LEU A 377 -11.04 -19.12 16.34
N HIS A 378 -10.57 -20.12 17.05
CA HIS A 378 -11.15 -20.57 18.30
C HIS A 378 -10.08 -21.12 19.25
N ARG A 379 -10.43 -21.30 20.53
CA ARG A 379 -9.54 -21.99 21.48
C ARG A 379 -9.59 -23.49 21.25
N ALA A 380 -8.47 -24.17 21.47
CA ALA A 380 -8.36 -25.63 21.33
C ALA A 380 -9.28 -26.42 22.28
N ASP A 381 -9.67 -25.83 23.41
CA ASP A 381 -10.58 -26.40 24.39
C ASP A 381 -12.06 -25.96 24.19
N TYR A 382 -12.36 -25.17 23.17
CA TYR A 382 -13.67 -24.57 22.89
C TYR A 382 -14.25 -23.70 24.01
N GLU A 383 -13.44 -23.31 24.97
CA GLU A 383 -13.82 -22.33 25.99
C GLU A 383 -13.87 -20.91 25.37
N PRO A 384 -14.53 -19.94 26.05
CA PRO A 384 -14.63 -18.58 25.53
C PRO A 384 -13.27 -17.96 25.16
N MET A 385 -13.28 -17.16 24.10
CA MET A 385 -12.10 -16.43 23.61
C MET A 385 -11.69 -15.34 24.60
N LEU A 386 -10.82 -15.70 25.54
CA LEU A 386 -10.24 -14.79 26.52
C LEU A 386 -8.75 -14.63 26.24
N SER A 387 -8.23 -13.41 26.35
CA SER A 387 -6.79 -13.18 26.28
C SER A 387 -6.08 -13.88 27.44
N PRO A 388 -4.79 -14.23 27.33
CA PRO A 388 -4.05 -14.84 28.43
C PRO A 388 -4.09 -14.05 29.73
N ILE A 389 -4.13 -12.72 29.65
CA ILE A 389 -4.29 -11.83 30.81
C ILE A 389 -5.66 -12.03 31.48
N GLN A 390 -6.74 -12.05 30.67
CA GLN A 390 -8.10 -12.29 31.16
C GLN A 390 -8.25 -13.67 31.78
N GLN A 391 -7.67 -14.70 31.16
CA GLN A 391 -7.67 -16.08 31.69
C GLN A 391 -6.97 -16.17 33.06
N LYS A 392 -5.87 -15.44 33.25
CA LYS A 392 -5.18 -15.37 34.54
C LYS A 392 -6.03 -14.70 35.60
N GLN A 393 -6.69 -13.59 35.28
CA GLN A 393 -7.58 -12.88 36.20
C GLN A 393 -8.79 -13.73 36.61
N GLU A 394 -9.42 -14.46 35.69
CA GLU A 394 -10.52 -15.36 36.00
C GLU A 394 -10.10 -16.52 36.93
N LYS A 395 -8.93 -17.12 36.67
CA LYS A 395 -8.39 -18.17 37.56
C LYS A 395 -8.13 -17.66 38.97
N GLU A 396 -7.61 -16.44 39.12
CA GLU A 396 -7.37 -15.83 40.43
C GLU A 396 -8.68 -15.50 41.16
N MET A 397 -9.72 -15.05 40.44
CA MET A 397 -11.05 -14.80 41.02
C MET A 397 -11.77 -16.10 41.43
N THR A 398 -11.55 -17.20 40.73
CA THR A 398 -12.20 -18.47 41.01
C THR A 398 -11.53 -19.23 42.20
N MET A 399 -10.31 -18.83 42.57
CA MET A 399 -9.56 -19.42 43.70
C MET A 399 -9.81 -18.66 45.04
N GLN A 400 -10.56 -17.55 45.04
CA GLN A 400 -11.00 -16.82 46.23
C GLN A 400 -12.42 -17.23 46.64
#